data_5b5bb39e881a5d9aba25d673ecb30084
#
_entry.id   5b5bb39e881a5d9aba25d673ecb30084
#
_cell.length_a   1.000
_cell.length_b   1.000
_cell.length_c   1.000
_cell.angle_alpha   90.00
_cell.angle_beta   90.00
_cell.angle_gamma   90.00
#
_symmetry.space_group_name_H-M   'P 1'
#
loop_
_entity.id
_entity.type
_entity.pdbx_description
1 polymer ?
#
loop_
_entity_poly.entity_id
_entity_poly.type
_entity_poly.pdbx_seq_one_letter_code
_entity_poly.pdbx_strand_id
1 'polypeptide(L)'
;MRISLLISSIFLTCTGILAQSTQTILALDRNDDIPVFSIDSIQLKFPTTGGFNYMQAGAIDLNNDGVQDLLMFDRTGDRILPFIYTGTPVNPDYRFEHSLVYSFPKVKDFLIVKDFNCDGKADLFTYENSGFKVYKNISSASGLQFELYTESLQSYFNPATLAVFCIPVDVPVVEDMDNDGDQDLLVFGILGTCVEYHRNMAVEQLGRCDTLMLKLESDNWGLFTESFSTNDVVINDSCDHPTGRNNALRHAGSTMLAYDADGDGDKDMLLGDIAYRTMTQLISGGNANYGQITSSQTPFPSGTPYINLPIFPAAFFLDYDHDGIRDLI
;
A
#
# COMPACT_ATOMS: atom_id res chain seq x y z
N MET A 1 28.66 5.54 94.93
CA MET A 1 27.39 6.08 94.49
C MET A 1 27.42 6.13 92.95
N ARG A 2 26.84 5.14 92.30
CA ARG A 2 26.81 5.06 90.83
C ARG A 2 25.39 5.41 90.36
N ILE A 3 25.28 6.49 89.63
CA ILE A 3 24.02 6.93 89.03
C ILE A 3 23.94 6.30 87.66
N SER A 4 22.95 5.41 87.45
CA SER A 4 22.64 4.84 86.10
C SER A 4 21.61 5.75 85.46
N LEU A 5 22.00 6.29 84.32
CA LEU A 5 21.07 7.02 83.41
C LEU A 5 20.34 6.01 82.52
N LEU A 6 19.03 5.94 82.63
CA LEU A 6 18.17 5.22 81.71
C LEU A 6 17.84 6.16 80.52
N ILE A 7 18.30 5.82 79.36
CA ILE A 7 17.88 6.49 78.10
C ILE A 7 16.71 5.71 77.53
N SER A 8 15.54 6.33 77.59
CA SER A 8 14.31 5.82 76.98
C SER A 8 14.27 6.25 75.49
N SER A 9 14.45 5.30 74.57
CA SER A 9 14.32 5.53 73.11
C SER A 9 12.86 5.51 72.74
N ILE A 10 12.33 6.64 72.33
CA ILE A 10 11.01 6.76 71.74
C ILE A 10 11.17 6.43 70.20
N PHE A 11 10.65 5.30 69.82
CA PHE A 11 10.48 4.94 68.35
C PHE A 11 9.22 5.64 67.84
N LEU A 12 9.42 6.67 67.01
CA LEU A 12 8.35 7.30 66.28
C LEU A 12 8.12 6.46 65.00
N THR A 13 7.08 5.64 64.95
CA THR A 13 6.65 4.95 63.73
C THR A 13 5.87 5.94 62.87
N CYS A 14 6.52 6.44 61.83
CA CYS A 14 5.86 7.23 60.80
C CYS A 14 5.10 6.28 59.86
N THR A 15 3.79 6.11 60.08
CA THR A 15 2.91 5.43 59.14
C THR A 15 2.62 6.39 57.99
N GLY A 16 3.37 6.22 56.90
CA GLY A 16 3.07 6.91 55.64
C GLY A 16 1.72 6.45 55.11
N ILE A 17 0.73 7.31 55.14
CA ILE A 17 -0.52 7.10 54.40
C ILE A 17 -0.19 7.37 52.95
N LEU A 18 -0.04 6.30 52.15
CA LEU A 18 -0.03 6.38 50.70
C LEU A 18 -1.45 6.72 50.27
N ALA A 19 -1.68 7.96 49.93
CA ALA A 19 -2.90 8.36 49.25
C ALA A 19 -2.82 7.74 47.85
N GLN A 20 -3.52 6.63 47.62
CA GLN A 20 -3.81 6.14 46.26
C GLN A 20 -4.77 7.13 45.60
N SER A 21 -4.24 7.95 44.71
CA SER A 21 -5.08 8.68 43.77
C SER A 21 -5.69 7.66 42.84
N THR A 22 -6.94 7.30 43.03
CA THR A 22 -7.72 6.62 42.01
C THR A 22 -7.89 7.62 40.84
N GLN A 23 -7.01 7.52 39.84
CA GLN A 23 -7.30 8.18 38.56
C GLN A 23 -8.54 7.49 38.00
N THR A 24 -9.64 8.19 38.02
CA THR A 24 -10.80 7.78 37.25
C THR A 24 -10.44 8.00 35.78
N ILE A 25 -10.05 6.95 35.08
CA ILE A 25 -9.86 7.01 33.64
C ILE A 25 -11.28 7.11 33.05
N LEU A 26 -11.58 8.25 32.44
CA LEU A 26 -12.80 8.38 31.66
C LEU A 26 -12.64 7.51 30.42
N ALA A 27 -13.25 6.33 30.40
CA ALA A 27 -13.36 5.50 29.22
C ALA A 27 -14.55 6.03 28.41
N LEU A 28 -14.29 6.40 27.17
CA LEU A 28 -15.32 6.76 26.20
C LEU A 28 -15.38 5.67 25.15
N ASP A 29 -16.54 5.07 25.00
CA ASP A 29 -16.80 4.15 23.90
C ASP A 29 -17.22 4.94 22.68
N ARG A 30 -16.69 4.55 21.51
CA ARG A 30 -17.12 5.10 20.23
C ARG A 30 -18.54 4.61 19.94
N ASN A 31 -19.41 5.52 19.54
CA ASN A 31 -20.73 5.19 19.06
C ASN A 31 -20.86 5.58 17.58
N ASP A 32 -20.85 4.60 16.69
CA ASP A 32 -20.98 4.76 15.24
C ASP A 32 -22.46 4.65 14.76
N ASP A 33 -23.40 4.34 15.66
CA ASP A 33 -24.83 4.15 15.35
C ASP A 33 -25.62 5.46 15.28
N ILE A 34 -24.96 6.60 15.48
CA ILE A 34 -25.63 7.91 15.38
C ILE A 34 -25.91 8.22 13.91
N PRO A 35 -27.19 8.28 13.50
CA PRO A 35 -27.52 8.55 12.12
C PRO A 35 -27.16 9.99 11.77
N VAL A 36 -26.39 10.18 10.71
CA VAL A 36 -26.01 11.47 10.14
C VAL A 36 -26.63 11.59 8.76
N PHE A 37 -27.20 12.74 8.47
CA PHE A 37 -27.88 13.00 7.20
C PHE A 37 -27.20 14.14 6.44
N SER A 38 -27.18 14.04 5.11
CA SER A 38 -26.82 15.13 4.23
C SER A 38 -27.86 16.28 4.32
N ILE A 39 -27.54 17.41 3.70
CA ILE A 39 -28.47 18.54 3.60
C ILE A 39 -29.78 18.16 2.87
N ASP A 40 -29.72 17.17 1.99
CA ASP A 40 -30.86 16.64 1.25
C ASP A 40 -31.61 15.51 1.99
N SER A 41 -31.33 15.36 3.29
CA SER A 41 -31.91 14.32 4.16
C SER A 41 -31.61 12.88 3.75
N ILE A 42 -30.52 12.66 3.02
CA ILE A 42 -30.02 11.33 2.71
C ILE A 42 -29.14 10.87 3.87
N GLN A 43 -29.47 9.72 4.45
CA GLN A 43 -28.61 9.15 5.50
C GLN A 43 -27.25 8.73 4.94
N LEU A 44 -26.19 9.21 5.58
CA LEU A 44 -24.83 8.84 5.22
C LEU A 44 -24.52 7.43 5.74
N LYS A 45 -23.90 6.59 4.91
CA LYS A 45 -23.61 5.21 5.25
C LYS A 45 -22.44 5.07 6.25
N PHE A 46 -21.40 5.89 6.10
CA PHE A 46 -20.20 5.86 6.93
C PHE A 46 -19.82 7.26 7.46
N PRO A 47 -20.69 7.91 8.24
CA PRO A 47 -20.49 9.32 8.58
C PRO A 47 -19.27 9.58 9.48
N THR A 48 -18.75 8.54 10.13
CA THR A 48 -17.67 8.63 11.10
C THR A 48 -16.29 8.26 10.53
N THR A 49 -16.23 7.80 9.27
CA THR A 49 -14.95 7.49 8.61
C THR A 49 -14.17 8.74 8.20
N GLY A 50 -14.86 9.86 8.01
CA GLY A 50 -14.31 11.11 7.48
C GLY A 50 -14.23 11.12 5.95
N GLY A 51 -13.70 12.21 5.40
CA GLY A 51 -13.44 12.31 3.96
C GLY A 51 -12.14 11.61 3.59
N PHE A 52 -12.02 11.25 2.33
CA PHE A 52 -10.83 10.66 1.73
C PHE A 52 -10.20 11.65 0.75
N ASN A 53 -8.86 11.70 0.72
CA ASN A 53 -8.14 12.55 -0.24
C ASN A 53 -7.36 11.74 -1.26
N TYR A 54 -6.36 10.99 -0.80
CA TYR A 54 -5.50 10.16 -1.65
C TYR A 54 -5.65 8.71 -1.23
N MET A 55 -6.70 8.07 -1.75
CA MET A 55 -7.03 6.71 -1.34
C MET A 55 -6.24 5.66 -2.10
N GLN A 56 -5.89 4.61 -1.38
CA GLN A 56 -5.45 3.33 -1.90
C GLN A 56 -6.41 2.25 -1.40
N ALA A 57 -6.61 1.23 -2.21
CA ALA A 57 -7.48 0.10 -1.88
C ALA A 57 -6.73 -1.22 -2.03
N GLY A 58 -7.04 -2.16 -1.15
CA GLY A 58 -6.51 -3.52 -1.20
C GLY A 58 -7.51 -4.52 -0.62
N ALA A 59 -7.45 -5.75 -1.09
CA ALA A 59 -8.25 -6.85 -0.59
C ALA A 59 -7.47 -7.66 0.45
N ILE A 60 -8.08 -7.93 1.59
CA ILE A 60 -7.50 -8.68 2.71
C ILE A 60 -8.60 -9.27 3.56
N ASP A 61 -8.45 -10.52 4.02
CA ASP A 61 -9.35 -11.11 5.01
C ASP A 61 -9.01 -10.56 6.40
N LEU A 62 -9.82 -9.61 6.86
CA LEU A 62 -9.61 -8.86 8.10
C LEU A 62 -10.11 -9.61 9.35
N ASN A 63 -11.05 -10.52 9.18
CA ASN A 63 -11.74 -11.21 10.27
C ASN A 63 -11.47 -12.73 10.31
N ASN A 64 -10.68 -13.25 9.36
CA ASN A 64 -10.35 -14.66 9.15
C ASN A 64 -11.59 -15.54 8.89
N ASP A 65 -12.55 -15.05 8.12
CA ASP A 65 -13.74 -15.82 7.71
C ASP A 65 -13.56 -16.48 6.33
N GLY A 66 -12.46 -16.21 5.66
CA GLY A 66 -12.11 -16.73 4.33
C GLY A 66 -12.69 -15.90 3.18
N VAL A 67 -13.33 -14.77 3.48
CA VAL A 67 -13.83 -13.81 2.50
C VAL A 67 -12.89 -12.59 2.48
N GLN A 68 -12.59 -12.09 1.31
CA GLN A 68 -11.77 -10.88 1.21
C GLN A 68 -12.60 -9.66 1.63
N ASP A 69 -12.04 -8.87 2.50
CA ASP A 69 -12.54 -7.60 2.96
C ASP A 69 -11.86 -6.45 2.21
N LEU A 70 -12.29 -5.21 2.42
CA LEU A 70 -11.72 -4.04 1.79
C LEU A 70 -10.88 -3.24 2.81
N LEU A 71 -9.61 -3.10 2.51
CA LEU A 71 -8.71 -2.21 3.24
C LEU A 71 -8.50 -0.93 2.44
N MET A 72 -8.93 0.20 3.00
CA MET A 72 -8.66 1.50 2.41
C MET A 72 -7.56 2.20 3.21
N PHE A 73 -6.65 2.85 2.51
CA PHE A 73 -5.59 3.66 3.09
C PHE A 73 -5.64 5.06 2.53
N ASP A 74 -5.86 6.07 3.39
CA ASP A 74 -5.78 7.47 2.98
C ASP A 74 -4.40 8.02 3.33
N ARG A 75 -3.61 8.29 2.31
CA ARG A 75 -2.25 8.83 2.42
C ARG A 75 -2.20 10.16 3.17
N THR A 76 -3.29 10.92 3.18
CA THR A 76 -3.38 12.14 3.99
C THR A 76 -3.52 11.80 5.46
N GLY A 77 -2.39 11.73 6.15
CA GLY A 77 -2.32 11.39 7.57
C GLY A 77 -2.18 9.90 7.87
N ASP A 78 -1.81 9.10 6.86
CA ASP A 78 -1.50 7.67 7.00
C ASP A 78 -2.63 6.88 7.68
N ARG A 79 -3.88 7.12 7.25
CA ARG A 79 -5.06 6.54 7.89
C ARG A 79 -5.44 5.20 7.28
N ILE A 80 -5.52 4.19 8.13
CA ILE A 80 -6.04 2.86 7.78
C ILE A 80 -7.54 2.83 8.07
N LEU A 81 -8.30 2.32 7.12
CA LEU A 81 -9.76 2.23 7.18
C LEU A 81 -10.19 0.83 6.75
N PRO A 82 -10.35 -0.10 7.71
CA PRO A 82 -10.78 -1.47 7.46
C PRO A 82 -12.30 -1.55 7.32
N PHE A 83 -12.77 -2.21 6.26
CA PHE A 83 -14.17 -2.45 5.98
C PHE A 83 -14.42 -3.93 5.80
N ILE A 84 -15.23 -4.51 6.66
CA ILE A 84 -15.67 -5.91 6.58
C ILE A 84 -16.77 -6.05 5.53
N TYR A 85 -16.61 -7.01 4.63
CA TYR A 85 -17.65 -7.36 3.67
C TYR A 85 -18.85 -7.98 4.39
N THR A 86 -20.04 -7.47 4.11
CA THR A 86 -21.29 -7.92 4.71
C THR A 86 -22.38 -8.18 3.67
N GLY A 87 -22.04 -8.00 2.40
CA GLY A 87 -22.95 -8.06 1.28
C GLY A 87 -23.11 -9.43 0.66
N THR A 88 -23.54 -9.40 -0.56
CA THR A 88 -23.57 -10.52 -1.50
C THR A 88 -23.13 -10.02 -2.87
N PRO A 89 -22.68 -10.87 -3.82
CA PRO A 89 -22.27 -10.41 -5.15
C PRO A 89 -23.33 -9.58 -5.90
N VAL A 90 -24.61 -9.82 -5.63
CA VAL A 90 -25.71 -9.05 -6.26
C VAL A 90 -25.98 -7.72 -5.54
N ASN A 91 -25.58 -7.62 -4.28
CA ASN A 91 -25.75 -6.43 -3.46
C ASN A 91 -24.55 -6.28 -2.53
N PRO A 92 -23.42 -5.81 -3.05
CA PRO A 92 -22.21 -5.64 -2.27
C PRO A 92 -22.42 -4.62 -1.16
N ASP A 93 -21.98 -4.95 0.02
CA ASP A 93 -22.07 -4.10 1.19
C ASP A 93 -20.85 -4.27 2.10
N TYR A 94 -20.46 -3.19 2.76
CA TYR A 94 -19.31 -3.14 3.64
C TYR A 94 -19.68 -2.46 4.95
N ARG A 95 -19.04 -2.87 6.02
CA ARG A 95 -19.16 -2.25 7.34
C ARG A 95 -17.79 -1.79 7.82
N PHE A 96 -17.66 -0.50 8.13
CA PHE A 96 -16.43 0.03 8.73
C PHE A 96 -16.19 -0.59 10.11
N GLU A 97 -14.99 -1.14 10.32
CA GLU A 97 -14.61 -1.79 11.58
C GLU A 97 -13.46 -1.07 12.27
N HIS A 98 -13.80 -0.03 13.02
CA HIS A 98 -12.82 0.84 13.66
C HIS A 98 -11.87 0.10 14.61
N SER A 99 -12.32 -0.95 15.29
CA SER A 99 -11.51 -1.70 16.26
C SER A 99 -10.26 -2.31 15.63
N LEU A 100 -10.34 -2.71 14.35
CA LEU A 100 -9.22 -3.31 13.62
C LEU A 100 -8.12 -2.32 13.28
N VAL A 101 -8.36 -1.01 13.28
CA VAL A 101 -7.33 0.01 13.02
C VAL A 101 -6.10 -0.16 13.91
N TYR A 102 -6.32 -0.59 15.15
CA TYR A 102 -5.25 -0.76 16.14
C TYR A 102 -4.46 -2.07 16.00
N SER A 103 -4.91 -2.97 15.14
CA SER A 103 -4.20 -4.23 14.84
C SER A 103 -3.13 -4.07 13.77
N PHE A 104 -3.18 -2.98 13.02
CA PHE A 104 -2.18 -2.70 11.99
C PHE A 104 -0.89 -2.12 12.55
N PRO A 105 0.26 -2.46 11.95
CA PRO A 105 1.50 -1.76 12.24
C PRO A 105 1.44 -0.31 11.73
N LYS A 106 2.44 0.49 12.09
CA LYS A 106 2.58 1.81 11.48
C LYS A 106 2.94 1.67 10.01
N VAL A 107 2.12 2.23 9.16
CA VAL A 107 2.30 2.35 7.72
C VAL A 107 2.42 3.82 7.35
N LYS A 108 3.06 4.13 6.23
CA LYS A 108 3.38 5.50 5.86
C LYS A 108 3.41 5.68 4.34
N ASP A 109 2.90 6.83 3.88
CA ASP A 109 2.94 7.33 2.51
C ASP A 109 2.22 6.44 1.48
N PHE A 110 2.45 5.14 1.43
CA PHE A 110 1.67 4.18 0.66
C PHE A 110 1.44 2.87 1.41
N LEU A 111 0.41 2.15 1.02
CA LEU A 111 0.10 0.81 1.52
C LEU A 111 -0.34 -0.08 0.35
N ILE A 112 0.47 -1.09 0.03
CA ILE A 112 0.14 -2.11 -0.95
C ILE A 112 -0.10 -3.41 -0.21
N VAL A 113 -1.17 -4.09 -0.59
CA VAL A 113 -1.67 -5.30 0.07
C VAL A 113 -1.56 -6.46 -0.92
N LYS A 114 -0.61 -7.39 -0.68
CA LYS A 114 -0.31 -8.53 -1.55
C LYS A 114 0.24 -9.70 -0.75
N ASP A 115 -0.18 -10.90 -1.07
CA ASP A 115 0.39 -12.14 -0.54
C ASP A 115 1.74 -12.41 -1.23
N PHE A 116 2.85 -12.03 -0.57
CA PHE A 116 4.18 -12.25 -1.16
C PHE A 116 4.75 -13.63 -0.83
N ASN A 117 4.16 -14.32 0.12
CA ASN A 117 4.71 -15.57 0.63
C ASN A 117 3.84 -16.78 0.35
N CYS A 118 2.80 -16.63 -0.45
CA CYS A 118 1.88 -17.68 -0.92
C CYS A 118 1.21 -18.47 0.21
N ASP A 119 0.99 -17.86 1.36
CA ASP A 119 0.29 -18.52 2.47
C ASP A 119 -1.23 -18.26 2.46
N GLY A 120 -1.72 -17.55 1.45
CA GLY A 120 -3.12 -17.19 1.24
C GLY A 120 -3.57 -15.97 2.04
N LYS A 121 -2.67 -15.27 2.71
CA LYS A 121 -2.95 -14.06 3.48
C LYS A 121 -2.20 -12.88 2.89
N ALA A 122 -2.92 -11.82 2.62
CA ALA A 122 -2.31 -10.63 2.08
C ALA A 122 -1.41 -9.94 3.11
N ASP A 123 -0.19 -9.64 2.71
CA ASP A 123 0.87 -8.96 3.46
C ASP A 123 0.86 -7.45 3.17
N LEU A 124 1.68 -6.68 3.87
CA LEU A 124 1.69 -5.23 3.76
C LEU A 124 3.06 -4.72 3.31
N PHE A 125 3.06 -3.94 2.22
CA PHE A 125 4.21 -3.16 1.77
C PHE A 125 3.92 -1.68 2.01
N THR A 126 4.85 -0.98 2.66
CA THR A 126 4.71 0.44 2.98
C THR A 126 6.04 1.17 2.81
N TYR A 127 5.98 2.49 2.73
CA TYR A 127 7.18 3.31 2.61
C TYR A 127 8.02 3.32 3.89
N GLU A 128 9.34 3.24 3.75
CA GLU A 128 10.31 3.49 4.82
C GLU A 128 11.65 3.91 4.25
N ASN A 129 12.19 5.03 4.72
CA ASN A 129 13.57 5.48 4.46
C ASN A 129 14.01 5.44 2.97
N SER A 130 13.21 6.00 2.07
CA SER A 130 13.41 5.99 0.61
C SER A 130 13.36 4.59 -0.02
N GLY A 131 12.53 3.72 0.52
CA GLY A 131 12.33 2.35 0.04
C GLY A 131 11.10 1.72 0.66
N PHE A 132 11.16 0.43 0.91
CA PHE A 132 10.04 -0.38 1.37
C PHE A 132 10.32 -1.03 2.72
N LYS A 133 9.31 -1.02 3.55
CA LYS A 133 9.17 -1.87 4.72
C LYS A 133 8.06 -2.88 4.47
N VAL A 134 8.26 -4.13 4.84
CA VAL A 134 7.31 -5.21 4.58
C VAL A 134 6.93 -5.89 5.88
N TYR A 135 5.63 -6.12 6.05
CA TYR A 135 5.08 -6.88 7.16
C TYR A 135 4.36 -8.12 6.64
N LYS A 136 4.65 -9.25 7.24
CA LYS A 136 3.96 -10.52 6.99
C LYS A 136 2.68 -10.58 7.82
N ASN A 137 1.59 -11.01 7.18
CA ASN A 137 0.32 -11.30 7.84
C ASN A 137 0.39 -12.67 8.53
N ILE A 138 0.36 -12.67 9.85
CA ILE A 138 0.37 -13.87 10.69
C ILE A 138 -0.97 -14.08 11.40
N SER A 139 -2.04 -13.50 10.84
CA SER A 139 -3.39 -13.61 11.40
C SER A 139 -3.84 -15.05 11.59
N SER A 140 -4.64 -15.27 12.60
CA SER A 140 -5.15 -16.58 12.98
C SER A 140 -6.54 -16.44 13.62
N ALA A 141 -7.09 -17.51 14.11
CA ALA A 141 -8.35 -17.48 14.88
C ALA A 141 -8.31 -16.54 16.11
N SER A 142 -7.11 -16.10 16.53
CA SER A 142 -6.94 -15.11 17.61
C SER A 142 -7.10 -13.67 17.15
N GLY A 143 -7.22 -13.42 15.86
CA GLY A 143 -7.43 -12.11 15.25
C GLY A 143 -6.35 -11.69 14.25
N LEU A 144 -6.51 -10.49 13.72
CA LEU A 144 -5.62 -9.84 12.76
C LEU A 144 -4.28 -9.48 13.42
N GLN A 145 -3.18 -9.93 12.83
CA GLN A 145 -1.84 -9.69 13.35
C GLN A 145 -0.79 -9.67 12.24
N PHE A 146 0.19 -8.78 12.37
CA PHE A 146 1.31 -8.64 11.43
C PHE A 146 2.65 -8.74 12.14
N GLU A 147 3.62 -9.35 11.48
CA GLU A 147 5.00 -9.43 11.92
C GLU A 147 5.92 -8.70 10.93
N LEU A 148 6.93 -8.01 11.43
CA LEU A 148 7.90 -7.36 10.58
C LEU A 148 8.71 -8.42 9.81
N TYR A 149 8.61 -8.39 8.48
CA TYR A 149 9.43 -9.22 7.60
C TYR A 149 10.78 -8.55 7.31
N THR A 150 10.78 -7.29 6.87
CA THR A 150 12.02 -6.53 6.65
C THR A 150 11.79 -5.03 6.84
N GLU A 151 12.78 -4.34 7.41
CA GLU A 151 12.83 -2.87 7.52
C GLU A 151 13.26 -2.20 6.20
N SER A 152 13.88 -2.95 5.29
CA SER A 152 14.40 -2.42 4.04
C SER A 152 14.46 -3.53 3.00
N LEU A 153 13.56 -3.47 2.03
CA LEU A 153 13.52 -4.42 0.93
C LEU A 153 14.75 -4.26 0.06
N GLN A 154 15.43 -5.38 -0.21
CA GLN A 154 16.70 -5.42 -0.93
C GLN A 154 16.51 -6.06 -2.30
N SER A 155 17.29 -5.60 -3.28
CA SER A 155 17.39 -6.22 -4.59
C SER A 155 18.84 -6.37 -5.02
N TYR A 156 19.13 -7.37 -5.84
CA TYR A 156 20.46 -7.62 -6.38
C TYR A 156 20.69 -6.83 -7.67
N PHE A 157 21.65 -5.92 -7.64
CA PHE A 157 22.04 -5.02 -8.74
C PHE A 157 23.37 -5.38 -9.40
N ASN A 158 23.81 -6.60 -9.37
CA ASN A 158 25.06 -7.11 -9.92
C ASN A 158 26.25 -6.10 -9.98
N PRO A 159 27.26 -6.23 -9.10
CA PRO A 159 27.47 -7.37 -8.17
C PRO A 159 27.00 -7.12 -6.72
N ALA A 160 26.23 -6.08 -6.47
CA ALA A 160 25.85 -5.67 -5.11
C ALA A 160 24.36 -5.88 -4.83
N THR A 161 24.01 -6.13 -3.58
CA THR A 161 22.64 -6.07 -3.09
C THR A 161 22.42 -4.72 -2.41
N LEU A 162 21.40 -3.98 -2.85
CA LEU A 162 21.10 -2.65 -2.39
C LEU A 162 19.60 -2.55 -2.04
N ALA A 163 19.24 -1.56 -1.22
CA ALA A 163 17.85 -1.26 -0.97
C ALA A 163 17.16 -0.80 -2.26
N VAL A 164 15.96 -1.31 -2.50
CA VAL A 164 15.10 -0.82 -3.58
C VAL A 164 14.67 0.60 -3.26
N PHE A 165 14.94 1.51 -4.19
CA PHE A 165 14.59 2.92 -4.04
C PHE A 165 13.12 3.16 -4.36
N CYS A 166 12.45 3.98 -3.56
CA CYS A 166 11.12 4.50 -3.85
C CYS A 166 10.95 5.85 -3.16
N ILE A 167 10.30 6.80 -3.80
CA ILE A 167 9.96 8.07 -3.16
C ILE A 167 8.59 8.00 -2.49
N PRO A 168 8.34 8.81 -1.44
CA PRO A 168 7.11 8.71 -0.66
C PRO A 168 5.84 9.10 -1.42
N VAL A 169 5.96 9.78 -2.55
CA VAL A 169 4.81 10.19 -3.36
C VAL A 169 4.40 9.16 -4.40
N ASP A 170 5.24 8.21 -4.75
CA ASP A 170 4.89 7.15 -5.70
C ASP A 170 3.97 6.10 -5.08
N VAL A 171 3.20 5.44 -5.95
CA VAL A 171 2.52 4.18 -5.66
C VAL A 171 3.10 3.12 -6.62
N PRO A 172 4.05 2.31 -6.14
CA PRO A 172 4.70 1.28 -6.94
C PRO A 172 3.77 0.09 -7.20
N VAL A 173 4.21 -0.83 -8.07
CA VAL A 173 3.53 -2.10 -8.32
C VAL A 173 4.19 -3.21 -7.49
N VAL A 174 3.37 -4.03 -6.85
CA VAL A 174 3.73 -5.37 -6.36
C VAL A 174 2.74 -6.32 -7.02
N GLU A 175 3.18 -7.11 -7.99
CA GLU A 175 2.35 -8.01 -8.78
C GLU A 175 3.23 -9.12 -9.37
N ASP A 176 2.67 -10.28 -9.64
CA ASP A 176 3.31 -11.35 -10.42
C ASP A 176 3.40 -10.89 -11.89
N MET A 177 4.56 -10.33 -12.26
CA MET A 177 4.75 -9.71 -13.58
C MET A 177 5.00 -10.73 -14.68
N ASP A 178 5.60 -11.86 -14.36
CA ASP A 178 5.98 -12.90 -15.33
C ASP A 178 5.13 -14.17 -15.25
N ASN A 179 4.09 -14.15 -14.41
CA ASN A 179 3.11 -15.22 -14.24
C ASN A 179 3.73 -16.54 -13.71
N ASP A 180 4.78 -16.47 -12.90
CA ASP A 180 5.42 -17.64 -12.28
C ASP A 180 4.86 -17.96 -10.88
N GLY A 181 4.06 -17.07 -10.31
CA GLY A 181 3.32 -17.24 -9.06
C GLY A 181 3.95 -16.56 -7.86
N ASP A 182 5.09 -15.87 -8.00
CA ASP A 182 5.64 -15.05 -6.93
C ASP A 182 5.46 -13.53 -7.23
N GLN A 183 5.66 -12.69 -6.23
CA GLN A 183 5.40 -11.25 -6.38
C GLN A 183 6.67 -10.51 -6.76
N ASP A 184 6.60 -9.79 -7.86
CA ASP A 184 7.62 -8.90 -8.39
C ASP A 184 7.37 -7.44 -7.98
N LEU A 185 8.28 -6.55 -8.40
CA LEU A 185 8.19 -5.13 -8.06
C LEU A 185 8.53 -4.25 -9.26
N LEU A 186 7.65 -3.27 -9.55
CA LEU A 186 7.97 -2.15 -10.43
C LEU A 186 8.04 -0.86 -9.61
N VAL A 187 9.12 -0.11 -9.80
CA VAL A 187 9.34 1.20 -9.16
C VAL A 187 9.86 2.20 -10.17
N PHE A 188 9.66 3.48 -9.93
CA PHE A 188 10.42 4.49 -10.67
C PHE A 188 11.87 4.53 -10.18
N GLY A 189 12.81 4.49 -11.10
CA GLY A 189 14.22 4.65 -10.79
C GLY A 189 14.53 6.01 -10.16
N ILE A 190 15.70 6.16 -9.58
CA ILE A 190 16.12 7.37 -8.83
C ILE A 190 16.02 8.68 -9.65
N LEU A 191 16.02 8.62 -10.97
CA LEU A 191 15.83 9.76 -11.85
C LEU A 191 14.35 10.03 -12.16
N GLY A 192 13.46 9.10 -11.83
CA GLY A 192 12.02 9.26 -11.86
C GLY A 192 11.38 9.29 -13.26
N THR A 193 12.05 8.82 -14.30
CA THR A 193 11.49 8.79 -15.66
C THR A 193 11.28 7.42 -16.22
N CYS A 194 12.00 6.45 -15.68
CA CYS A 194 12.01 5.08 -16.16
C CYS A 194 11.60 4.15 -15.05
N VAL A 195 10.94 3.07 -15.42
CA VAL A 195 10.47 2.07 -14.49
C VAL A 195 11.50 0.95 -14.38
N GLU A 196 11.98 0.71 -13.16
CA GLU A 196 12.83 -0.43 -12.82
C GLU A 196 11.96 -1.65 -12.55
N TYR A 197 12.33 -2.79 -13.11
CA TYR A 197 11.74 -4.09 -12.84
C TYR A 197 12.65 -4.92 -11.97
N HIS A 198 12.20 -5.19 -10.76
CA HIS A 198 12.85 -6.09 -9.81
C HIS A 198 12.08 -7.40 -9.77
N ARG A 199 12.61 -8.39 -10.49
CA ARG A 199 12.05 -9.73 -10.54
C ARG A 199 12.34 -10.47 -9.25
N ASN A 200 11.35 -11.12 -8.68
CA ASN A 200 11.55 -12.09 -7.62
C ASN A 200 12.06 -13.41 -8.24
N MET A 201 13.14 -13.90 -7.74
CA MET A 201 13.82 -15.12 -8.24
C MET A 201 13.55 -16.33 -7.34
N ALA A 202 12.56 -16.25 -6.46
CA ALA A 202 12.32 -17.31 -5.48
C ALA A 202 11.77 -18.58 -6.13
N VAL A 203 10.86 -18.44 -7.09
CA VAL A 203 10.32 -19.58 -7.83
C VAL A 203 11.40 -20.21 -8.71
N GLU A 204 12.19 -19.43 -9.46
CA GLU A 204 13.22 -19.95 -10.36
C GLU A 204 14.39 -20.61 -9.62
N GLN A 205 14.77 -20.06 -8.47
CA GLN A 205 15.95 -20.56 -7.73
C GLN A 205 15.61 -21.59 -6.67
N LEU A 206 14.45 -21.46 -6.02
CA LEU A 206 14.08 -22.29 -4.89
C LEU A 206 12.88 -23.20 -5.15
N GLY A 207 12.13 -22.96 -6.26
CA GLY A 207 10.87 -23.66 -6.59
C GLY A 207 9.76 -23.38 -5.59
N ARG A 208 9.75 -22.20 -4.96
CA ARG A 208 8.76 -21.79 -3.97
C ARG A 208 8.61 -20.26 -3.96
N CYS A 209 7.44 -19.76 -3.58
CA CYS A 209 7.12 -18.34 -3.56
C CYS A 209 7.05 -17.72 -2.14
N ASP A 210 7.65 -18.36 -1.13
CA ASP A 210 7.50 -17.96 0.27
C ASP A 210 8.52 -16.91 0.76
N THR A 211 9.21 -16.26 -0.17
CA THR A 211 10.25 -15.27 0.15
C THR A 211 10.43 -14.26 -0.98
N LEU A 212 11.03 -13.12 -0.66
CA LEU A 212 11.40 -12.09 -1.64
C LEU A 212 12.91 -12.18 -1.93
N MET A 213 13.26 -12.61 -3.15
CA MET A 213 14.63 -12.70 -3.66
C MET A 213 14.79 -11.80 -4.88
N LEU A 214 14.59 -10.50 -4.70
CA LEU A 214 14.55 -9.56 -5.80
C LEU A 214 15.90 -9.38 -6.49
N LYS A 215 15.84 -9.29 -7.81
CA LYS A 215 16.96 -8.97 -8.71
C LYS A 215 16.50 -7.91 -9.68
N LEU A 216 17.29 -6.84 -9.86
CA LEU A 216 17.05 -5.89 -10.94
C LEU A 216 17.21 -6.63 -12.28
N GLU A 217 16.08 -6.82 -12.97
CA GLU A 217 16.03 -7.47 -14.28
C GLU A 217 16.12 -6.43 -15.40
N SER A 218 15.47 -5.28 -15.23
CA SER A 218 15.50 -4.17 -16.17
C SER A 218 15.48 -2.84 -15.43
N ASP A 219 16.29 -1.89 -15.86
CA ASP A 219 16.26 -0.50 -15.41
C ASP A 219 15.37 0.40 -16.29
N ASN A 220 14.72 -0.23 -17.28
CA ASN A 220 13.80 0.41 -18.23
C ASN A 220 12.71 -0.59 -18.68
N TRP A 221 11.87 -1.03 -17.76
CA TRP A 221 10.74 -1.89 -18.08
C TRP A 221 9.78 -1.15 -19.02
N GLY A 222 9.28 -1.86 -20.01
CA GLY A 222 8.33 -1.35 -20.99
C GLY A 222 8.94 -0.46 -22.07
N LEU A 223 10.23 -0.10 -21.99
CA LEU A 223 10.93 0.78 -22.96
C LEU A 223 10.18 2.09 -23.20
N PHE A 224 9.72 2.72 -22.14
CA PHE A 224 9.09 4.03 -22.19
C PHE A 224 9.64 4.97 -21.15
N THR A 225 9.46 6.26 -21.37
CA THR A 225 9.73 7.30 -20.38
C THR A 225 8.53 8.19 -20.18
N GLU A 226 8.29 8.59 -18.94
CA GLU A 226 7.25 9.55 -18.60
C GLU A 226 7.66 10.97 -19.02
N SER A 227 6.72 11.74 -19.57
CA SER A 227 6.97 13.12 -19.97
C SER A 227 6.94 14.05 -18.76
N PHE A 228 7.90 14.96 -18.67
CA PHE A 228 7.94 15.98 -17.60
C PHE A 228 6.93 17.12 -17.77
N SER A 229 6.35 17.29 -18.93
CA SER A 229 5.58 18.48 -19.28
C SER A 229 4.17 18.21 -19.80
N THR A 230 3.86 16.96 -20.05
CA THR A 230 2.57 16.52 -20.56
C THR A 230 2.19 15.19 -19.88
N ASN A 231 0.90 14.89 -19.81
CA ASN A 231 0.42 13.60 -19.33
C ASN A 231 0.54 12.51 -20.42
N ASP A 232 1.71 12.45 -21.05
CA ASP A 232 2.03 11.52 -22.13
C ASP A 232 3.31 10.74 -21.79
N VAL A 233 3.56 9.69 -22.54
CA VAL A 233 4.79 8.90 -22.45
C VAL A 233 5.51 8.91 -23.81
N VAL A 234 6.81 8.73 -23.78
CA VAL A 234 7.62 8.50 -24.97
C VAL A 234 7.92 7.00 -25.06
N ILE A 235 7.40 6.36 -26.08
CA ILE A 235 7.55 4.90 -26.32
C ILE A 235 8.83 4.65 -27.11
N ASN A 236 9.49 3.50 -26.87
CA ASN A 236 10.80 3.11 -27.43
C ASN A 236 11.91 4.10 -27.04
N ASP A 237 11.86 4.62 -25.85
CA ASP A 237 12.90 5.44 -25.30
C ASP A 237 13.86 4.59 -24.42
N SER A 238 15.16 4.77 -24.63
CA SER A 238 16.21 3.98 -23.98
C SER A 238 16.59 4.64 -22.70
N CYS A 239 15.99 5.19 -21.85
CA CYS A 239 16.44 5.75 -20.56
C CYS A 239 17.93 6.13 -20.44
N ASP A 240 18.65 6.12 -21.55
CA ASP A 240 20.02 6.59 -21.64
C ASP A 240 20.03 8.05 -21.19
N HIS A 241 20.58 8.29 -20.03
CA HIS A 241 20.61 9.57 -19.37
C HIS A 241 21.06 10.64 -20.36
N PRO A 242 20.25 11.65 -20.64
CA PRO A 242 20.60 12.65 -21.60
C PRO A 242 21.84 13.39 -21.13
N THR A 243 22.98 13.05 -21.72
CA THR A 243 24.16 13.87 -21.66
C THR A 243 23.80 15.22 -22.31
N GLY A 244 23.28 16.16 -21.51
CA GLY A 244 23.05 17.53 -21.97
C GLY A 244 21.67 18.14 -21.79
N ARG A 245 20.69 17.47 -21.20
CA ARG A 245 19.46 18.14 -20.77
C ARG A 245 19.65 18.75 -19.39
N ASN A 246 19.55 20.07 -19.34
CA ASN A 246 19.63 20.87 -18.15
C ASN A 246 18.73 20.26 -17.05
N ASN A 247 19.35 20.03 -15.88
CA ASN A 247 18.75 19.70 -14.58
C ASN A 247 17.30 19.25 -14.66
N ALA A 248 17.15 17.96 -14.89
CA ALA A 248 15.87 17.30 -14.99
C ALA A 248 14.97 17.74 -13.84
N LEU A 249 13.84 18.27 -14.19
CA LEU A 249 12.70 18.23 -13.31
C LEU A 249 12.47 16.75 -13.03
N ARG A 250 12.69 16.32 -11.80
CA ARG A 250 12.34 14.98 -11.34
C ARG A 250 10.84 14.84 -11.50
N HIS A 251 10.37 13.64 -11.84
CA HIS A 251 8.94 13.41 -11.86
C HIS A 251 8.34 13.77 -10.49
N ALA A 252 7.13 14.30 -10.52
CA ALA A 252 6.52 14.87 -9.31
C ALA A 252 5.93 13.79 -8.40
N GLY A 253 5.75 12.58 -8.90
CA GLY A 253 5.16 11.41 -8.25
C GLY A 253 4.09 10.78 -9.14
N SER A 254 4.12 9.46 -9.25
CA SER A 254 3.21 8.72 -10.11
C SER A 254 2.63 7.49 -9.42
N THR A 255 1.47 7.07 -9.90
CA THR A 255 0.83 5.82 -9.50
C THR A 255 0.88 4.83 -10.64
N MET A 256 1.23 3.60 -10.34
CA MET A 256 1.27 2.51 -11.30
C MET A 256 0.33 1.39 -10.90
N LEU A 257 -0.41 0.86 -11.86
CA LEU A 257 -1.16 -0.38 -11.73
C LEU A 257 -0.80 -1.27 -12.90
N ALA A 258 -0.27 -2.47 -12.62
CA ALA A 258 -0.03 -3.49 -13.63
C ALA A 258 -1.19 -4.49 -13.67
N TYR A 259 -1.69 -4.78 -14.86
CA TYR A 259 -2.78 -5.73 -15.11
C TYR A 259 -2.78 -6.14 -16.59
N ASP A 260 -3.34 -7.27 -16.92
CA ASP A 260 -3.54 -7.71 -18.30
C ASP A 260 -4.83 -7.05 -18.80
N ALA A 261 -4.73 -6.00 -19.61
CA ALA A 261 -5.85 -5.19 -20.05
C ALA A 261 -6.50 -5.71 -21.34
N ASP A 262 -5.74 -6.39 -22.19
CA ASP A 262 -6.21 -6.89 -23.48
C ASP A 262 -6.36 -8.41 -23.56
N GLY A 263 -5.92 -9.13 -22.51
CA GLY A 263 -6.11 -10.56 -22.35
C GLY A 263 -5.06 -11.41 -23.10
N ASP A 264 -3.89 -10.83 -23.40
CA ASP A 264 -2.82 -11.53 -24.12
C ASP A 264 -1.83 -12.27 -23.20
N GLY A 265 -1.94 -12.04 -21.87
CA GLY A 265 -1.19 -12.73 -20.83
C GLY A 265 0.09 -12.03 -20.40
N ASP A 266 0.44 -10.88 -20.96
CA ASP A 266 1.47 -10.00 -20.39
C ASP A 266 0.84 -8.87 -19.56
N LYS A 267 1.65 -8.09 -18.87
CA LYS A 267 1.15 -6.99 -18.04
C LYS A 267 1.22 -5.68 -18.78
N ASP A 268 0.07 -5.03 -18.83
CA ASP A 268 -0.12 -3.64 -19.20
C ASP A 268 0.02 -2.73 -17.99
N MET A 269 -0.03 -1.43 -18.22
CA MET A 269 0.05 -0.45 -17.12
C MET A 269 -1.01 0.63 -17.24
N LEU A 270 -1.58 1.00 -16.11
CA LEU A 270 -2.34 2.23 -15.96
C LEU A 270 -1.52 3.19 -15.09
N LEU A 271 -1.17 4.34 -15.68
CA LEU A 271 -0.30 5.34 -15.08
C LEU A 271 -1.09 6.57 -14.69
N GLY A 272 -0.93 7.04 -13.46
CA GLY A 272 -1.42 8.32 -12.97
C GLY A 272 -0.28 9.20 -12.49
N ASP A 273 -0.41 10.51 -12.63
CA ASP A 273 0.60 11.50 -12.25
C ASP A 273 -0.01 12.54 -11.30
N ILE A 274 0.76 13.00 -10.32
CA ILE A 274 0.32 13.99 -9.34
C ILE A 274 -0.07 15.34 -9.98
N ALA A 275 0.51 15.66 -11.13
CA ALA A 275 0.30 16.93 -11.81
C ALA A 275 -0.94 16.93 -12.72
N TYR A 276 -1.50 15.75 -13.02
CA TYR A 276 -2.59 15.61 -13.98
C TYR A 276 -3.83 14.98 -13.34
N ARG A 277 -4.98 15.19 -13.99
CA ARG A 277 -6.30 14.77 -13.51
C ARG A 277 -6.78 13.48 -14.16
N THR A 278 -6.10 13.03 -15.19
CA THR A 278 -6.45 11.86 -16.00
C THR A 278 -5.37 10.82 -15.92
N MET A 279 -5.72 9.59 -16.22
CA MET A 279 -4.76 8.48 -16.31
C MET A 279 -4.39 8.19 -17.75
N THR A 280 -3.23 7.56 -17.93
CA THR A 280 -2.71 7.08 -19.21
C THR A 280 -2.64 5.55 -19.16
N GLN A 281 -3.30 4.89 -20.11
CA GLN A 281 -3.16 3.46 -20.32
C GLN A 281 -2.00 3.20 -21.26
N LEU A 282 -1.16 2.22 -20.90
CA LEU A 282 -0.03 1.74 -21.68
C LEU A 282 -0.26 0.26 -21.97
N ILE A 283 -0.26 -0.11 -23.26
CA ILE A 283 -0.43 -1.49 -23.70
C ILE A 283 0.93 -2.06 -24.04
N SER A 284 1.28 -3.17 -23.41
CA SER A 284 2.44 -4.00 -23.72
C SER A 284 2.16 -4.82 -24.97
N GLY A 285 3.16 -5.18 -25.70
CA GLY A 285 3.11 -6.12 -26.82
C GLY A 285 4.32 -7.04 -26.73
N GLY A 286 4.84 -7.18 -25.52
CA GLY A 286 5.95 -8.04 -25.19
C GLY A 286 5.53 -9.48 -24.92
N ASN A 287 5.83 -9.94 -23.75
CA ASN A 287 5.36 -11.20 -23.18
C ASN A 287 5.61 -11.16 -21.67
N ALA A 288 5.11 -12.12 -20.92
CA ALA A 288 5.22 -12.17 -19.45
C ALA A 288 6.66 -11.97 -18.90
N ASN A 289 7.70 -12.34 -19.65
CA ASN A 289 9.11 -12.16 -19.22
C ASN A 289 9.75 -10.86 -19.73
N TYR A 290 9.09 -10.12 -20.63
CA TYR A 290 9.65 -8.93 -21.24
C TYR A 290 8.56 -7.93 -21.60
N GLY A 291 8.44 -6.90 -20.81
CA GLY A 291 7.50 -5.80 -21.08
C GLY A 291 8.03 -4.87 -22.18
N GLN A 292 7.19 -4.56 -23.16
CA GLN A 292 7.46 -3.57 -24.19
C GLN A 292 6.19 -2.80 -24.51
N ILE A 293 6.10 -1.57 -24.05
CA ILE A 293 4.95 -0.73 -24.38
C ILE A 293 4.95 -0.39 -25.85
N THR A 294 3.84 -0.72 -26.52
CA THR A 294 3.65 -0.53 -27.97
C THR A 294 2.67 0.58 -28.29
N SER A 295 1.77 0.89 -27.35
CA SER A 295 0.81 1.98 -27.51
C SER A 295 0.45 2.62 -26.17
N SER A 296 0.02 3.89 -26.22
CA SER A 296 -0.47 4.62 -25.08
C SER A 296 -1.76 5.34 -25.40
N GLN A 297 -2.61 5.52 -24.40
CA GLN A 297 -3.88 6.24 -24.54
C GLN A 297 -4.12 7.16 -23.34
N THR A 298 -4.24 8.46 -23.64
CA THR A 298 -4.59 9.52 -22.69
C THR A 298 -5.73 10.36 -23.28
N PRO A 299 -6.81 10.65 -22.54
CA PRO A 299 -7.16 10.14 -21.20
C PRO A 299 -7.69 8.70 -21.25
N PHE A 300 -7.62 8.01 -20.12
CA PHE A 300 -8.22 6.69 -19.94
C PHE A 300 -9.54 6.79 -19.15
N PRO A 301 -10.57 5.97 -19.45
CA PRO A 301 -10.74 5.24 -20.72
C PRO A 301 -10.95 6.20 -21.89
N SER A 302 -10.79 5.69 -23.13
CA SER A 302 -11.07 6.51 -24.32
C SER A 302 -12.55 6.90 -24.38
N GLY A 303 -12.83 8.15 -24.72
CA GLY A 303 -14.19 8.64 -24.86
C GLY A 303 -14.69 9.35 -23.59
N THR A 304 -16.02 9.31 -23.38
CA THR A 304 -16.66 9.95 -22.22
C THR A 304 -17.67 8.99 -21.59
N PRO A 305 -17.69 8.82 -20.25
CA PRO A 305 -16.82 9.49 -19.30
C PRO A 305 -15.40 8.89 -19.28
N TYR A 306 -14.41 9.73 -19.02
CA TYR A 306 -13.04 9.32 -18.71
C TYR A 306 -12.71 9.70 -17.25
N ILE A 307 -11.63 9.12 -16.70
CA ILE A 307 -11.15 9.46 -15.36
C ILE A 307 -10.71 10.92 -15.33
N ASN A 308 -11.31 11.71 -14.44
CA ASN A 308 -11.02 13.11 -14.24
C ASN A 308 -11.12 13.45 -12.75
N LEU A 309 -10.10 13.08 -12.00
CA LEU A 309 -9.99 13.31 -10.56
C LEU A 309 -9.29 14.65 -10.29
N PRO A 310 -9.62 15.34 -9.19
CA PRO A 310 -9.05 16.66 -8.90
C PRO A 310 -7.53 16.66 -8.85
N ILE A 311 -6.94 15.56 -8.36
CA ILE A 311 -5.53 15.48 -8.07
C ILE A 311 -5.12 14.00 -7.94
N PHE A 312 -3.94 13.67 -8.45
CA PHE A 312 -3.24 12.40 -8.26
C PHE A 312 -4.13 11.16 -8.44
N PRO A 313 -4.64 10.91 -9.66
CA PRO A 313 -5.48 9.75 -9.92
C PRO A 313 -4.66 8.47 -9.69
N ALA A 314 -5.26 7.51 -9.02
CA ALA A 314 -4.72 6.17 -8.82
C ALA A 314 -5.83 5.16 -9.08
N ALA A 315 -5.47 4.00 -9.56
CA ALA A 315 -6.40 2.90 -9.81
C ALA A 315 -5.94 1.64 -9.08
N PHE A 316 -6.90 0.82 -8.67
CA PHE A 316 -6.68 -0.44 -7.97
C PHE A 316 -7.54 -1.53 -8.61
N PHE A 317 -6.99 -2.73 -8.67
CA PHE A 317 -7.61 -3.84 -9.38
C PHE A 317 -7.89 -4.98 -8.40
N LEU A 318 -9.15 -5.08 -7.95
CA LEU A 318 -9.61 -6.06 -6.97
C LEU A 318 -11.08 -6.42 -7.23
N ASP A 319 -11.51 -7.59 -6.79
CA ASP A 319 -12.90 -8.05 -6.87
C ASP A 319 -13.69 -7.37 -5.73
N TYR A 320 -14.27 -6.19 -6.06
CA TYR A 320 -14.96 -5.35 -5.06
C TYR A 320 -16.33 -5.91 -4.68
N ASP A 321 -17.04 -6.51 -5.61
CA ASP A 321 -18.40 -7.01 -5.38
C ASP A 321 -18.48 -8.52 -5.14
N HIS A 322 -17.34 -9.23 -5.20
CA HIS A 322 -17.22 -10.68 -4.99
C HIS A 322 -17.95 -11.50 -6.07
N ASP A 323 -18.01 -11.02 -7.29
CA ASP A 323 -18.58 -11.77 -8.42
C ASP A 323 -17.56 -12.72 -9.08
N GLY A 324 -16.31 -12.70 -8.66
CA GLY A 324 -15.18 -13.48 -9.16
C GLY A 324 -14.42 -12.82 -10.30
N ILE A 325 -14.77 -11.59 -10.66
CA ILE A 325 -14.09 -10.77 -11.66
C ILE A 325 -13.49 -9.55 -10.92
N ARG A 326 -12.25 -9.22 -11.22
CA ARG A 326 -11.64 -8.03 -10.62
C ARG A 326 -12.20 -6.75 -11.25
N ASP A 327 -12.50 -5.78 -10.40
CA ASP A 327 -12.95 -4.45 -10.76
C ASP A 327 -11.78 -3.46 -10.79
N LEU A 328 -11.88 -2.48 -11.66
CA LEU A 328 -11.00 -1.32 -11.65
C LEU A 328 -11.69 -0.20 -10.84
N ILE A 329 -11.13 0.15 -9.69
CA ILE A 329 -11.66 1.15 -8.76
C ILE A 329 -10.68 2.30 -8.53
#